data_0744b11899b1fa7d115d566e0ae585aa
#
_entry.id   0744b11899b1fa7d115d566e0ae585aa
#
_cell.length_a   1.000
_cell.length_b   1.000
_cell.length_c   1.000
_cell.angle_alpha   90.00
_cell.angle_beta   90.00
_cell.angle_gamma   90.00
#
_symmetry.space_group_name_H-M   'P 1'
#
loop_
_entity.id
_entity.type
_entity.pdbx_description
1 polymer ?
#
loop_
_entity_poly.entity_id
_entity_poly.type
_entity_poly.pdbx_seq_one_letter_code
_entity_poly.pdbx_strand_id
1 'polypeptide(L)'
;GRIYYNPLVTGYEIKDRFIAGNVIEKAERIEAWMGDNPENERMPEVKQALEALKDAEPQRIAFEDLDFNFGERWIPTGVYAAYMSRLFDTEVKIAYSASMDEFSVVCGYRTMKITDEFLVKGYYRNYDGMHLLKHALHNTCPDMMKSIGKDEHGNDIKMRDSEGIQLANAKIDEIRNGFSEWLEEQSPQFKERLVTMYNRKFNCFVRPRYDGSHQTFPDLNLKGLASRGIKSVYPSQMDCVWMLKQNGGGICDHEVGTGKTLIMCIAAHEMKRLNLAHKPMIIGLKANVAEIAATYQAAYPNARILYASEKDFSTANRVRFFNNIKNNDYDCVIMSHDQFGKIPQSPELQQRILQAELDTVEENLEVLRQQGKN
;
A
#
# COMPACT_ATOMS: atom_id res chain seq x y z
N GLY A 1 29.73 0.96 -12.87
CA GLY A 1 28.76 0.23 -12.04
C GLY A 1 28.85 -1.25 -12.31
N ARG A 2 28.58 -2.06 -11.29
CA ARG A 2 28.52 -3.52 -11.47
C ARG A 2 27.15 -3.89 -12.04
N ILE A 3 27.13 -4.92 -12.88
CA ILE A 3 25.92 -5.56 -13.40
C ILE A 3 25.87 -7.00 -12.91
N TYR A 4 24.68 -7.54 -12.70
CA TYR A 4 24.48 -8.93 -12.29
C TYR A 4 23.52 -9.62 -13.25
N TYR A 5 23.78 -10.89 -13.52
CA TYR A 5 22.84 -11.70 -14.28
C TYR A 5 21.69 -12.13 -13.38
N ASN A 6 20.47 -11.77 -13.77
CA ASN A 6 19.26 -12.18 -13.07
C ASN A 6 18.57 -13.31 -13.84
N PRO A 7 18.61 -14.54 -13.34
CA PRO A 7 17.99 -15.68 -14.04
C PRO A 7 16.47 -15.59 -14.08
N LEU A 8 15.84 -14.84 -13.18
CA LEU A 8 14.37 -14.69 -13.11
C LEU A 8 13.79 -13.88 -14.26
N VAL A 9 14.63 -13.01 -14.88
CA VAL A 9 14.26 -12.21 -16.07
C VAL A 9 15.12 -12.55 -17.28
N THR A 10 16.00 -13.57 -17.16
CA THR A 10 16.92 -14.00 -18.20
C THR A 10 17.76 -12.87 -18.81
N GLY A 11 18.25 -11.97 -17.96
CA GLY A 11 18.95 -10.77 -18.40
C GLY A 11 19.91 -10.18 -17.36
N TYR A 12 20.66 -9.17 -17.78
CA TYR A 12 21.54 -8.42 -16.88
C TYR A 12 20.83 -7.20 -16.33
N GLU A 13 21.01 -6.97 -15.03
CA GLU A 13 20.52 -5.78 -14.33
C GLU A 13 21.68 -5.03 -13.68
N ILE A 14 21.59 -3.70 -13.65
CA ILE A 14 22.53 -2.88 -12.87
C ILE A 14 22.38 -3.19 -11.38
N LYS A 15 23.50 -3.13 -10.64
CA LYS A 15 23.54 -3.45 -9.21
C LYS A 15 22.39 -2.82 -8.43
N ASP A 16 22.22 -1.51 -8.54
CA ASP A 16 21.26 -0.75 -7.72
C ASP A 16 19.80 -1.17 -7.94
N ARG A 17 19.47 -1.64 -9.13
CA ARG A 17 18.16 -2.23 -9.43
C ARG A 17 18.07 -3.68 -8.98
N PHE A 18 19.14 -4.44 -9.18
CA PHE A 18 19.17 -5.88 -8.86
C PHE A 18 19.02 -6.14 -7.38
N ILE A 19 19.75 -5.38 -6.52
CA ILE A 19 19.70 -5.50 -5.06
C ILE A 19 18.55 -4.71 -4.41
N ALA A 20 17.62 -4.15 -5.21
CA ALA A 20 16.45 -3.42 -4.71
C ALA A 20 15.21 -4.31 -4.63
N GLY A 21 14.23 -3.87 -3.84
CA GLY A 21 12.99 -4.60 -3.61
C GLY A 21 13.12 -5.64 -2.50
N ASN A 22 12.28 -6.67 -2.53
CA ASN A 22 12.34 -7.77 -1.57
C ASN A 22 13.53 -8.69 -1.90
N VAL A 23 14.66 -8.40 -1.27
CA VAL A 23 15.92 -9.13 -1.53
C VAL A 23 15.90 -10.57 -1.01
N ILE A 24 15.17 -10.84 0.06
CA ILE A 24 15.04 -12.19 0.63
C ILE A 24 14.24 -13.08 -0.33
N GLU A 25 13.06 -12.64 -0.76
CA GLU A 25 12.25 -13.40 -1.71
C GLU A 25 12.97 -13.61 -3.05
N LYS A 26 13.67 -12.57 -3.52
CA LYS A 26 14.46 -12.65 -4.76
C LYS A 26 15.58 -13.68 -4.63
N ALA A 27 16.29 -13.70 -3.49
CA ALA A 27 17.34 -14.68 -3.23
C ALA A 27 16.78 -16.10 -3.19
N GLU A 28 15.68 -16.35 -2.48
CA GLU A 28 15.02 -17.66 -2.42
C GLU A 28 14.58 -18.16 -3.81
N ARG A 29 14.03 -17.27 -4.64
CA ARG A 29 13.65 -17.62 -6.02
C ARG A 29 14.84 -17.96 -6.90
N ILE A 30 15.97 -17.27 -6.69
CA ILE A 30 17.22 -17.58 -7.42
C ILE A 30 17.80 -18.91 -6.91
N GLU A 31 17.76 -19.19 -5.60
CA GLU A 31 18.19 -20.48 -5.05
C GLU A 31 17.34 -21.64 -5.59
N ALA A 32 16.03 -21.47 -5.66
CA ALA A 32 15.14 -22.44 -6.30
C ALA A 32 15.48 -22.67 -7.77
N TRP A 33 15.69 -21.58 -8.54
CA TRP A 33 16.11 -21.65 -9.93
C TRP A 33 17.45 -22.40 -10.10
N MET A 34 18.42 -22.19 -9.20
CA MET A 34 19.69 -22.91 -9.19
C MET A 34 19.50 -24.41 -8.96
N GLY A 35 18.58 -24.79 -8.07
CA GLY A 35 18.21 -26.19 -7.84
C GLY A 35 17.62 -26.87 -9.07
N ASP A 36 16.81 -26.15 -9.82
CA ASP A 36 16.17 -26.65 -11.04
C ASP A 36 17.11 -26.67 -12.26
N ASN A 37 18.20 -25.90 -12.22
CA ASN A 37 19.13 -25.72 -13.35
C ASN A 37 20.61 -25.94 -12.95
N PRO A 38 20.99 -27.07 -12.34
CA PRO A 38 22.32 -27.25 -11.73
C PRO A 38 23.50 -27.21 -12.72
N GLU A 39 23.28 -27.55 -13.99
CA GLU A 39 24.30 -27.60 -15.05
C GLU A 39 24.31 -26.35 -15.95
N ASN A 40 23.61 -25.27 -15.55
CA ASN A 40 23.54 -24.07 -16.37
C ASN A 40 24.90 -23.38 -16.48
N GLU A 41 25.32 -23.01 -17.70
CA GLU A 41 26.61 -22.38 -18.00
C GLU A 41 26.81 -21.06 -17.21
N ARG A 42 25.75 -20.36 -16.85
CA ARG A 42 25.78 -19.10 -16.09
C ARG A 42 25.76 -19.28 -14.59
N MET A 43 25.86 -20.49 -14.08
CA MET A 43 25.86 -20.76 -12.65
C MET A 43 26.88 -19.93 -11.84
N PRO A 44 28.11 -19.66 -12.31
CA PRO A 44 29.04 -18.78 -11.60
C PRO A 44 28.51 -17.33 -11.46
N GLU A 45 27.91 -16.79 -12.53
CA GLU A 45 27.32 -15.46 -12.53
C GLU A 45 26.12 -15.37 -11.58
N VAL A 46 25.27 -16.42 -11.56
CA VAL A 46 24.11 -16.52 -10.67
C VAL A 46 24.54 -16.61 -9.20
N LYS A 47 25.61 -17.38 -8.89
CA LYS A 47 26.16 -17.43 -7.53
C LYS A 47 26.66 -16.07 -7.06
N GLN A 48 27.37 -15.33 -7.93
CA GLN A 48 27.85 -13.98 -7.62
C GLN A 48 26.66 -13.01 -7.40
N ALA A 49 25.59 -13.16 -8.19
CA ALA A 49 24.39 -12.38 -8.03
C ALA A 49 23.68 -12.69 -6.70
N LEU A 50 23.61 -13.96 -6.31
CA LEU A 50 23.04 -14.39 -5.03
C LEU A 50 23.83 -13.85 -3.83
N GLU A 51 25.16 -13.88 -3.88
CA GLU A 51 26.01 -13.25 -2.86
C GLU A 51 25.70 -11.76 -2.71
N ALA A 52 25.59 -11.04 -3.83
CA ALA A 52 25.27 -9.62 -3.77
C ALA A 52 23.91 -9.31 -3.16
N LEU A 53 22.92 -10.20 -3.30
CA LEU A 53 21.62 -10.08 -2.63
C LEU A 53 21.74 -10.34 -1.12
N LYS A 54 22.48 -11.38 -0.72
CA LYS A 54 22.73 -11.68 0.70
C LYS A 54 23.49 -10.57 1.41
N ASP A 55 24.49 -9.99 0.75
CA ASP A 55 25.23 -8.83 1.28
C ASP A 55 24.36 -7.56 1.40
N ALA A 56 23.30 -7.49 0.60
CA ALA A 56 22.35 -6.37 0.63
C ALA A 56 21.20 -6.56 1.62
N GLU A 57 21.05 -7.73 2.24
CA GLU A 57 20.02 -7.98 3.22
C GLU A 57 20.12 -6.96 4.38
N PRO A 58 18.99 -6.35 4.79
CA PRO A 58 18.99 -5.48 5.95
C PRO A 58 19.42 -6.24 7.22
N GLN A 59 20.06 -5.53 8.13
CA GLN A 59 20.43 -6.11 9.42
C GLN A 59 19.17 -6.64 10.11
N ARG A 60 19.24 -7.89 10.57
CA ARG A 60 18.13 -8.55 11.23
C ARG A 60 17.75 -7.82 12.53
N ILE A 61 16.47 -7.54 12.69
CA ILE A 61 15.91 -6.95 13.90
C ILE A 61 15.65 -8.10 14.90
N ALA A 62 16.14 -7.95 16.13
CA ALA A 62 15.96 -8.94 17.21
C ALA A 62 14.58 -8.81 17.88
N PHE A 63 14.19 -9.80 18.68
CA PHE A 63 12.90 -9.81 19.38
C PHE A 63 12.75 -8.61 20.32
N GLU A 64 13.82 -8.25 21.01
CA GLU A 64 13.90 -7.17 21.99
C GLU A 64 13.75 -5.78 21.37
N ASP A 65 13.99 -5.67 20.07
CA ASP A 65 13.87 -4.43 19.30
C ASP A 65 12.50 -4.31 18.58
N LEU A 66 11.59 -5.27 18.81
CA LEU A 66 10.28 -5.31 18.19
C LEU A 66 9.16 -5.01 19.17
N ASP A 67 8.27 -4.11 18.77
CA ASP A 67 7.00 -3.89 19.47
C ASP A 67 5.92 -4.77 18.84
N PHE A 68 5.30 -5.64 19.62
CA PHE A 68 4.21 -6.50 19.21
C PHE A 68 2.88 -5.96 19.72
N ASN A 69 2.08 -5.39 18.82
CA ASN A 69 0.76 -4.90 19.20
C ASN A 69 -0.32 -5.97 18.97
N PHE A 70 -1.22 -6.11 19.94
CA PHE A 70 -2.33 -7.03 19.82
C PHE A 70 -3.28 -6.63 18.68
N GLY A 71 -3.58 -7.56 17.76
CA GLY A 71 -4.43 -7.32 16.60
C GLY A 71 -3.69 -6.92 15.32
N GLU A 72 -2.36 -6.92 15.29
CA GLU A 72 -1.59 -6.74 14.05
C GLU A 72 -1.85 -7.87 13.06
N ARG A 73 -2.10 -7.50 11.79
CA ARG A 73 -2.55 -8.44 10.74
C ARG A 73 -1.47 -9.42 10.27
N TRP A 74 -0.21 -9.15 10.59
CA TRP A 74 0.90 -10.02 10.20
C TRP A 74 1.15 -11.16 11.20
N ILE A 75 0.75 -10.99 12.45
CA ILE A 75 0.87 -12.02 13.49
C ILE A 75 -0.20 -13.08 13.22
N PRO A 76 0.18 -14.38 13.16
CA PRO A 76 -0.80 -15.45 12.93
C PRO A 76 -1.89 -15.46 14.00
N THR A 77 -3.14 -15.62 13.59
CA THR A 77 -4.29 -15.65 14.52
C THR A 77 -4.20 -16.74 15.57
N GLY A 78 -3.49 -17.83 15.28
CA GLY A 78 -3.18 -18.89 16.26
C GLY A 78 -2.38 -18.41 17.48
N VAL A 79 -1.56 -17.36 17.32
CA VAL A 79 -0.82 -16.73 18.42
C VAL A 79 -1.79 -16.02 19.38
N TYR A 80 -2.71 -15.24 18.82
CA TYR A 80 -3.77 -14.58 19.59
C TYR A 80 -4.72 -15.59 20.25
N ALA A 81 -5.07 -16.65 19.52
CA ALA A 81 -5.92 -17.72 20.03
C ALA A 81 -5.27 -18.44 21.22
N ALA A 82 -3.97 -18.72 21.16
CA ALA A 82 -3.23 -19.35 22.27
C ALA A 82 -3.18 -18.44 23.51
N TYR A 83 -2.89 -17.16 23.34
CA TYR A 83 -2.92 -16.18 24.43
C TYR A 83 -4.31 -16.06 25.05
N MET A 84 -5.35 -15.86 24.23
CA MET A 84 -6.72 -15.67 24.70
C MET A 84 -7.28 -16.94 25.35
N SER A 85 -6.91 -18.12 24.87
CA SER A 85 -7.30 -19.40 25.50
C SER A 85 -6.73 -19.53 26.91
N ARG A 86 -5.49 -19.06 27.13
CA ARG A 86 -4.88 -19.00 28.47
C ARG A 86 -5.56 -17.93 29.34
N LEU A 87 -5.80 -16.72 28.79
CA LEU A 87 -6.42 -15.63 29.55
C LEU A 87 -7.84 -15.95 29.97
N PHE A 88 -8.65 -16.52 29.09
CA PHE A 88 -10.08 -16.81 29.33
C PHE A 88 -10.34 -18.21 29.91
N ASP A 89 -9.31 -19.03 30.06
CA ASP A 89 -9.41 -20.39 30.57
C ASP A 89 -10.42 -21.27 29.81
N THR A 90 -10.43 -21.12 28.48
CA THR A 90 -11.27 -21.88 27.54
C THR A 90 -10.65 -21.84 26.16
N GLU A 91 -10.97 -22.83 25.30
CA GLU A 91 -10.52 -22.79 23.92
C GLU A 91 -11.11 -21.59 23.18
N VAL A 92 -10.25 -20.68 22.70
CA VAL A 92 -10.63 -19.53 21.87
C VAL A 92 -10.09 -19.75 20.46
N LYS A 93 -10.96 -19.62 19.47
CA LYS A 93 -10.60 -19.67 18.04
C LYS A 93 -10.74 -18.28 17.46
N ILE A 94 -9.70 -17.86 16.77
CA ILE A 94 -9.65 -16.56 16.10
C ILE A 94 -9.28 -16.79 14.64
N ALA A 95 -10.09 -16.25 13.74
CA ALA A 95 -9.81 -16.22 12.31
C ALA A 95 -9.82 -14.78 11.80
N TYR A 96 -9.07 -14.51 10.76
CA TYR A 96 -8.99 -13.19 10.13
C TYR A 96 -9.28 -13.30 8.65
N SER A 97 -10.17 -12.45 8.16
CA SER A 97 -10.47 -12.27 6.75
C SER A 97 -9.78 -11.04 6.21
N ALA A 98 -8.78 -11.22 5.35
CA ALA A 98 -8.02 -10.12 4.76
C ALA A 98 -8.89 -9.25 3.81
N SER A 99 -9.84 -9.86 3.11
CA SER A 99 -10.73 -9.15 2.18
C SER A 99 -11.73 -8.22 2.88
N MET A 100 -12.13 -8.56 4.11
CA MET A 100 -13.07 -7.76 4.91
C MET A 100 -12.36 -6.95 6.02
N ASP A 101 -11.07 -7.17 6.23
CA ASP A 101 -10.30 -6.67 7.39
C ASP A 101 -11.02 -6.93 8.73
N GLU A 102 -11.59 -8.14 8.89
CA GLU A 102 -12.40 -8.49 10.06
C GLU A 102 -11.88 -9.74 10.77
N PHE A 103 -11.83 -9.66 12.11
CA PHE A 103 -11.57 -10.81 12.97
C PHE A 103 -12.88 -11.46 13.40
N SER A 104 -12.97 -12.77 13.30
CA SER A 104 -14.01 -13.57 13.94
C SER A 104 -13.45 -14.30 15.15
N VAL A 105 -14.22 -14.29 16.23
CA VAL A 105 -13.83 -14.88 17.51
C VAL A 105 -14.92 -15.82 18.01
N VAL A 106 -14.54 -17.03 18.46
CA VAL A 106 -15.43 -18.04 19.00
C VAL A 106 -14.76 -18.67 20.22
N CYS A 107 -15.52 -18.96 21.27
CA CYS A 107 -15.03 -19.72 22.43
C CYS A 107 -15.76 -21.06 22.56
N GLY A 108 -15.11 -22.04 23.15
CA GLY A 108 -15.68 -23.37 23.42
C GLY A 108 -16.83 -23.29 24.42
N TYR A 109 -16.60 -22.62 25.55
CA TYR A 109 -17.62 -22.29 26.55
C TYR A 109 -17.29 -20.96 27.23
N ARG A 110 -18.30 -20.32 27.82
CA ARG A 110 -18.12 -19.02 28.50
C ARG A 110 -17.76 -19.26 29.96
N THR A 111 -16.54 -18.93 30.33
CA THR A 111 -16.03 -18.99 31.70
C THR A 111 -16.46 -17.80 32.53
N MET A 112 -16.28 -17.84 33.84
CA MET A 112 -16.48 -16.70 34.73
C MET A 112 -15.56 -15.53 34.37
N LYS A 113 -14.36 -15.80 33.85
CA LYS A 113 -13.47 -14.75 33.32
C LYS A 113 -14.14 -13.94 32.22
N ILE A 114 -14.79 -14.60 31.28
CA ILE A 114 -15.50 -13.95 30.17
C ILE A 114 -16.78 -13.22 30.65
N THR A 115 -17.55 -13.84 31.54
CA THR A 115 -18.90 -13.38 31.93
C THR A 115 -18.94 -12.42 33.11
N ASP A 116 -17.91 -12.41 33.95
CA ASP A 116 -17.84 -11.58 35.16
C ASP A 116 -16.60 -10.69 35.19
N GLU A 117 -15.39 -11.28 35.07
CA GLU A 117 -14.12 -10.55 35.20
C GLU A 117 -13.95 -9.55 34.04
N PHE A 118 -14.17 -10.01 32.81
CA PHE A 118 -14.13 -9.17 31.60
C PHE A 118 -15.53 -8.70 31.15
N LEU A 119 -16.45 -8.46 32.10
CA LEU A 119 -17.77 -7.93 31.83
C LEU A 119 -17.81 -6.43 32.06
N VAL A 120 -18.35 -5.69 31.09
CA VAL A 120 -18.75 -4.29 31.25
C VAL A 120 -20.26 -4.20 31.10
N LYS A 121 -20.93 -3.83 32.17
CA LYS A 121 -22.38 -3.64 32.19
C LYS A 121 -22.72 -2.29 31.57
N GLY A 122 -23.52 -2.28 30.53
CA GLY A 122 -24.07 -1.07 29.94
C GLY A 122 -25.59 -0.97 30.14
N TYR A 123 -26.14 0.22 30.03
CA TYR A 123 -27.57 0.45 30.22
C TYR A 123 -28.45 -0.35 29.23
N TYR A 124 -28.07 -0.34 27.95
CA TYR A 124 -28.80 -1.05 26.89
C TYR A 124 -28.24 -2.43 26.56
N ARG A 125 -26.94 -2.64 26.77
CA ARG A 125 -26.25 -3.86 26.39
C ARG A 125 -25.02 -4.08 27.26
N ASN A 126 -24.82 -5.33 27.63
CA ASN A 126 -23.60 -5.76 28.30
C ASN A 126 -22.53 -6.18 27.27
N TYR A 127 -21.28 -5.91 27.58
CA TYR A 127 -20.12 -6.29 26.80
C TYR A 127 -19.29 -7.28 27.62
N ASP A 128 -19.32 -8.57 27.24
CA ASP A 128 -18.53 -9.60 27.88
C ASP A 128 -17.11 -9.68 27.27
N GLY A 129 -16.27 -10.56 27.81
CA GLY A 129 -14.88 -10.72 27.36
C GLY A 129 -14.75 -10.98 25.85
N MET A 130 -15.69 -11.68 25.23
CA MET A 130 -15.65 -11.94 23.78
C MET A 130 -15.96 -10.71 22.95
N HIS A 131 -16.82 -9.82 23.44
CA HIS A 131 -17.06 -8.53 22.79
C HIS A 131 -15.84 -7.61 22.93
N LEU A 132 -15.26 -7.55 24.14
CA LEU A 132 -14.05 -6.75 24.41
C LEU A 132 -12.85 -7.26 23.61
N LEU A 133 -12.70 -8.58 23.43
CA LEU A 133 -11.69 -9.18 22.58
C LEU A 133 -11.79 -8.71 21.13
N LYS A 134 -12.99 -8.64 20.57
CA LYS A 134 -13.17 -8.08 19.21
C LYS A 134 -12.67 -6.64 19.13
N HIS A 135 -13.02 -5.81 20.10
CA HIS A 135 -12.55 -4.43 20.17
C HIS A 135 -11.03 -4.34 20.34
N ALA A 136 -10.44 -5.22 21.16
CA ALA A 136 -9.00 -5.28 21.35
C ALA A 136 -8.24 -5.62 20.03
N LEU A 137 -8.75 -6.59 19.24
CA LEU A 137 -8.18 -6.98 17.95
C LEU A 137 -8.28 -5.88 16.88
N HIS A 138 -9.35 -5.08 16.92
CA HIS A 138 -9.56 -3.99 15.95
C HIS A 138 -9.04 -2.63 16.42
N ASN A 139 -8.49 -2.55 17.63
CA ASN A 139 -8.07 -1.30 18.27
C ASN A 139 -9.21 -0.27 18.33
N THR A 140 -10.40 -0.71 18.72
CA THR A 140 -11.61 0.08 18.85
C THR A 140 -12.17 -0.01 20.27
N CYS A 141 -13.11 0.85 20.61
CA CYS A 141 -13.84 0.80 21.87
C CYS A 141 -15.34 0.73 21.61
N PRO A 142 -16.13 0.05 22.46
CA PRO A 142 -17.58 0.08 22.36
C PRO A 142 -18.11 1.50 22.52
N ASP A 143 -19.07 1.89 21.68
CA ASP A 143 -19.85 3.11 21.90
C ASP A 143 -21.03 2.78 22.81
N MET A 144 -20.97 3.28 24.03
CA MET A 144 -21.96 2.98 25.08
C MET A 144 -22.83 4.20 25.37
N MET A 145 -24.13 3.97 25.39
CA MET A 145 -25.14 4.99 25.69
C MET A 145 -25.91 4.62 26.95
N LYS A 146 -26.34 5.63 27.75
CA LYS A 146 -27.23 5.50 28.86
C LYS A 146 -28.43 6.41 28.70
N SER A 147 -29.58 6.05 29.26
CA SER A 147 -30.75 6.94 29.34
C SER A 147 -30.60 7.90 30.51
N ILE A 148 -30.88 9.18 30.28
CA ILE A 148 -30.91 10.23 31.29
C ILE A 148 -32.34 10.71 31.60
N GLY A 149 -33.35 10.10 30.94
CA GLY A 149 -34.76 10.45 31.09
C GLY A 149 -35.56 10.06 29.86
N LYS A 150 -36.83 10.45 29.85
CA LYS A 150 -37.70 10.25 28.69
C LYS A 150 -38.14 11.60 28.12
N ASP A 151 -38.31 11.66 26.80
CA ASP A 151 -38.88 12.81 26.11
C ASP A 151 -40.41 12.89 26.28
N GLU A 152 -41.07 13.94 25.76
CA GLU A 152 -42.50 14.13 25.78
C GLU A 152 -43.28 13.01 25.07
N HIS A 153 -42.60 12.20 24.24
CA HIS A 153 -43.19 11.07 23.52
C HIS A 153 -42.87 9.71 24.16
N GLY A 154 -42.19 9.70 25.32
CA GLY A 154 -41.85 8.50 26.07
C GLY A 154 -40.60 7.77 25.59
N ASN A 155 -39.83 8.33 24.64
CA ASN A 155 -38.58 7.77 24.19
C ASN A 155 -37.41 8.13 25.11
N ASP A 156 -36.44 7.24 25.26
CA ASP A 156 -35.23 7.49 26.06
C ASP A 156 -34.39 8.62 25.48
N ILE A 157 -34.06 9.60 26.30
CA ILE A 157 -33.04 10.61 26.00
C ILE A 157 -31.69 9.98 26.24
N LYS A 158 -30.99 9.67 25.15
CA LYS A 158 -29.70 8.97 25.19
C LYS A 158 -28.53 9.94 25.38
N MET A 159 -27.67 9.61 26.31
CA MET A 159 -26.39 10.29 26.53
C MET A 159 -25.25 9.27 26.49
N ARG A 160 -24.06 9.71 26.06
CA ARG A 160 -22.87 8.87 26.03
C ARG A 160 -22.47 8.45 27.44
N ASP A 161 -22.27 7.17 27.65
CA ASP A 161 -21.85 6.60 28.93
C ASP A 161 -20.32 6.59 29.06
N SER A 162 -19.77 7.74 29.47
CA SER A 162 -18.33 7.93 29.59
C SER A 162 -17.67 6.99 30.61
N GLU A 163 -18.36 6.64 31.69
CA GLU A 163 -17.84 5.72 32.72
C GLU A 163 -17.76 4.29 32.18
N GLY A 164 -18.83 3.83 31.52
CA GLY A 164 -18.87 2.52 30.89
C GLY A 164 -17.80 2.37 29.80
N ILE A 165 -17.62 3.42 28.97
CA ILE A 165 -16.59 3.46 27.94
C ILE A 165 -15.19 3.42 28.56
N GLN A 166 -14.94 4.17 29.63
CA GLN A 166 -13.63 4.16 30.32
C GLN A 166 -13.32 2.79 30.92
N LEU A 167 -14.31 2.13 31.53
CA LEU A 167 -14.15 0.78 32.06
C LEU A 167 -13.88 -0.25 30.94
N ALA A 168 -14.58 -0.13 29.79
CA ALA A 168 -14.36 -0.97 28.64
C ALA A 168 -12.94 -0.79 28.08
N ASN A 169 -12.45 0.45 27.97
CA ASN A 169 -11.10 0.74 27.55
C ASN A 169 -10.07 0.12 28.49
N ALA A 170 -10.23 0.26 29.81
CA ALA A 170 -9.30 -0.32 30.78
C ALA A 170 -9.18 -1.84 30.62
N LYS A 171 -10.32 -2.54 30.41
CA LYS A 171 -10.30 -4.00 30.18
C LYS A 171 -9.76 -4.41 28.80
N ILE A 172 -9.97 -3.60 27.77
CA ILE A 172 -9.37 -3.78 26.45
C ILE A 172 -7.85 -3.60 26.54
N ASP A 173 -7.39 -2.59 27.26
CA ASP A 173 -5.96 -2.34 27.48
C ASP A 173 -5.31 -3.46 28.31
N GLU A 174 -6.03 -4.02 29.28
CA GLU A 174 -5.58 -5.21 30.03
C GLU A 174 -5.34 -6.41 29.10
N ILE A 175 -6.26 -6.68 28.15
CA ILE A 175 -6.07 -7.73 27.13
C ILE A 175 -4.86 -7.44 26.28
N ARG A 176 -4.68 -6.19 25.84
CA ARG A 176 -3.60 -5.79 24.91
C ARG A 176 -2.23 -5.80 25.58
N ASN A 177 -2.13 -5.26 26.78
CA ASN A 177 -0.87 -5.21 27.53
C ASN A 177 -0.45 -6.62 28.00
N GLY A 178 -1.38 -7.42 28.48
CA GLY A 178 -1.11 -8.81 28.88
C GLY A 178 -0.61 -9.69 27.73
N PHE A 179 -0.89 -9.32 26.47
CA PHE A 179 -0.33 -10.03 25.33
C PHE A 179 1.19 -9.85 25.22
N SER A 180 1.70 -8.65 25.41
CA SER A 180 3.15 -8.39 25.38
C SER A 180 3.87 -9.15 26.51
N GLU A 181 3.32 -9.13 27.71
CA GLU A 181 3.85 -9.89 28.86
C GLU A 181 3.85 -11.39 28.58
N TRP A 182 2.75 -11.91 28.01
CA TRP A 182 2.64 -13.32 27.66
C TRP A 182 3.64 -13.72 26.57
N LEU A 183 3.92 -12.85 25.58
CA LEU A 183 4.92 -13.10 24.55
C LEU A 183 6.33 -13.22 25.15
N GLU A 184 6.65 -12.41 26.15
CA GLU A 184 7.94 -12.49 26.84
C GLU A 184 8.17 -13.80 27.56
N GLU A 185 7.12 -14.46 28.02
CA GLU A 185 7.17 -15.78 28.68
C GLU A 185 7.33 -16.95 27.70
N GLN A 186 7.21 -16.71 26.38
CA GLN A 186 7.26 -17.79 25.40
C GLN A 186 8.67 -18.35 25.20
N SER A 187 8.74 -19.58 24.68
CA SER A 187 10.01 -20.25 24.40
C SER A 187 10.86 -19.49 23.37
N PRO A 188 12.20 -19.59 23.43
CA PRO A 188 13.07 -18.97 22.43
C PRO A 188 12.74 -19.36 21.00
N GLN A 189 12.31 -20.60 20.76
CA GLN A 189 11.91 -21.07 19.43
C GLN A 189 10.64 -20.40 18.93
N PHE A 190 9.70 -20.10 19.83
CA PHE A 190 8.48 -19.37 19.49
C PHE A 190 8.80 -17.92 19.14
N LYS A 191 9.59 -17.23 19.95
CA LYS A 191 10.07 -15.86 19.71
C LYS A 191 10.82 -15.77 18.38
N GLU A 192 11.72 -16.73 18.12
CA GLU A 192 12.49 -16.79 16.87
C GLU A 192 11.61 -16.94 15.62
N ARG A 193 10.51 -17.69 15.70
CA ARG A 193 9.55 -17.79 14.58
C ARG A 193 8.88 -16.43 14.29
N LEU A 194 8.47 -15.70 15.31
CA LEU A 194 7.87 -14.37 15.13
C LEU A 194 8.87 -13.38 14.54
N VAL A 195 10.10 -13.36 15.07
CA VAL A 195 11.20 -12.52 14.54
C VAL A 195 11.46 -12.82 13.07
N THR A 196 11.53 -14.10 12.71
CA THR A 196 11.74 -14.51 11.32
C THR A 196 10.59 -14.05 10.41
N MET A 197 9.35 -14.19 10.86
CA MET A 197 8.18 -13.73 10.11
C MET A 197 8.19 -12.22 9.92
N TYR A 198 8.52 -11.47 10.97
CA TYR A 198 8.61 -10.01 10.90
C TYR A 198 9.68 -9.56 9.90
N ASN A 199 10.90 -10.09 10.05
CA ASN A 199 12.01 -9.71 9.16
C ASN A 199 11.72 -10.08 7.70
N ARG A 200 11.12 -11.25 7.44
CA ARG A 200 10.70 -11.63 6.07
C ARG A 200 9.63 -10.72 5.48
N LYS A 201 8.77 -10.14 6.30
CA LYS A 201 7.65 -9.32 5.82
C LYS A 201 7.99 -7.83 5.73
N PHE A 202 8.72 -7.31 6.69
CA PHE A 202 8.91 -5.87 6.86
C PHE A 202 10.37 -5.43 6.75
N ASN A 203 11.33 -6.31 7.06
CA ASN A 203 12.76 -5.99 7.04
C ASN A 203 13.49 -6.74 5.90
N CYS A 204 12.80 -6.98 4.81
CA CYS A 204 13.31 -7.68 3.63
C CYS A 204 13.50 -6.76 2.44
N PHE A 205 13.12 -5.49 2.57
CA PHE A 205 13.02 -4.59 1.44
C PHE A 205 14.17 -3.57 1.44
N VAL A 206 14.98 -3.60 0.39
CA VAL A 206 16.00 -2.59 0.13
C VAL A 206 15.44 -1.52 -0.79
N ARG A 207 15.45 -0.28 -0.33
CA ARG A 207 15.00 0.85 -1.17
C ARG A 207 15.96 1.06 -2.33
N PRO A 208 15.45 1.10 -3.56
CA PRO A 208 16.28 1.41 -4.71
C PRO A 208 16.81 2.84 -4.60
N ARG A 209 18.07 3.03 -4.98
CA ARG A 209 18.66 4.36 -5.13
C ARG A 209 18.74 4.68 -6.62
N TYR A 210 18.27 5.87 -6.97
CA TYR A 210 18.31 6.35 -8.34
C TYR A 210 19.24 7.55 -8.41
N ASP A 211 20.30 7.46 -9.22
CA ASP A 211 21.20 8.56 -9.52
C ASP A 211 20.94 9.02 -10.95
N GLY A 212 20.21 10.11 -11.09
CA GLY A 212 19.87 10.74 -12.36
C GLY A 212 20.88 11.76 -12.85
N SER A 213 22.00 11.95 -12.15
CA SER A 213 22.99 13.00 -12.44
C SER A 213 23.63 12.92 -13.83
N HIS A 214 23.68 11.72 -14.40
CA HIS A 214 24.18 11.47 -15.75
C HIS A 214 23.24 11.89 -16.88
N GLN A 215 21.99 12.22 -16.56
CA GLN A 215 21.00 12.57 -17.57
C GLN A 215 21.24 13.97 -18.14
N THR A 216 21.06 14.07 -19.44
CA THR A 216 20.95 15.35 -20.15
C THR A 216 19.57 15.47 -20.77
N PHE A 217 19.02 16.67 -20.78
CA PHE A 217 17.72 16.97 -21.36
C PHE A 217 17.92 17.95 -22.54
N PRO A 218 18.28 17.44 -23.72
CA PRO A 218 18.75 18.29 -24.85
C PRO A 218 17.70 19.27 -25.34
N ASP A 219 16.41 18.90 -25.25
CA ASP A 219 15.30 19.75 -25.73
C ASP A 219 14.79 20.73 -24.68
N LEU A 220 15.31 20.67 -23.45
CA LEU A 220 14.82 21.48 -22.33
C LEU A 220 15.25 22.95 -22.47
N ASN A 221 14.30 23.84 -22.56
CA ASN A 221 14.52 25.27 -22.67
C ASN A 221 14.62 25.94 -21.29
N LEU A 222 15.80 25.89 -20.67
CA LEU A 222 16.05 26.56 -19.39
C LEU A 222 15.85 28.09 -19.42
N LYS A 223 16.08 28.74 -20.58
CA LYS A 223 15.84 30.18 -20.74
C LYS A 223 14.35 30.53 -20.63
N GLY A 224 13.49 29.72 -21.26
CA GLY A 224 12.04 29.84 -21.12
C GLY A 224 11.55 29.60 -19.71
N LEU A 225 12.13 28.64 -19.01
CA LEU A 225 11.81 28.31 -17.62
C LEU A 225 12.31 29.38 -16.62
N ALA A 226 13.38 30.11 -16.93
CA ALA A 226 13.92 31.17 -16.09
C ALA A 226 12.91 32.30 -15.84
N SER A 227 12.06 32.62 -16.83
CA SER A 227 10.96 33.60 -16.68
C SER A 227 9.91 33.16 -15.65
N ARG A 228 9.84 31.87 -15.34
CA ARG A 228 8.96 31.26 -14.35
C ARG A 228 9.68 30.95 -13.00
N GLY A 229 10.88 31.51 -12.82
CA GLY A 229 11.69 31.31 -11.61
C GLY A 229 12.47 30.00 -11.55
N ILE A 230 12.44 29.16 -12.60
CA ILE A 230 13.14 27.89 -12.67
C ILE A 230 14.47 28.08 -13.38
N LYS A 231 15.57 28.02 -12.64
CA LYS A 231 16.91 28.29 -13.18
C LYS A 231 17.68 27.02 -13.58
N SER A 232 17.37 25.91 -12.96
CA SER A 232 18.01 24.61 -13.20
C SER A 232 17.09 23.46 -12.79
N VAL A 233 17.39 22.26 -13.26
CA VAL A 233 16.76 21.02 -12.76
C VAL A 233 17.52 20.61 -11.49
N TYR A 234 16.80 20.33 -10.43
CA TYR A 234 17.42 19.88 -9.16
C TYR A 234 17.83 18.41 -9.25
N PRO A 235 18.86 17.97 -8.50
CA PRO A 235 19.26 16.56 -8.45
C PRO A 235 18.12 15.62 -8.14
N SER A 236 17.28 15.94 -7.14
CA SER A 236 16.12 15.15 -6.77
C SER A 236 15.07 15.01 -7.90
N GLN A 237 14.95 16.02 -8.76
CA GLN A 237 14.08 15.95 -9.94
C GLN A 237 14.68 15.03 -11.00
N MET A 238 16.00 15.09 -11.21
CA MET A 238 16.72 14.21 -12.13
C MET A 238 16.62 12.74 -11.68
N ASP A 239 16.79 12.48 -10.38
CA ASP A 239 16.66 11.15 -9.79
C ASP A 239 15.25 10.59 -9.97
N CYS A 240 14.22 11.42 -9.76
CA CYS A 240 12.83 11.03 -9.96
C CYS A 240 12.53 10.70 -11.43
N VAL A 241 12.97 11.54 -12.38
CA VAL A 241 12.82 11.26 -13.81
C VAL A 241 13.55 9.97 -14.19
N TRP A 242 14.73 9.73 -13.62
CA TRP A 242 15.49 8.49 -13.85
C TRP A 242 14.74 7.27 -13.31
N MET A 243 14.20 7.36 -12.09
CA MET A 243 13.34 6.32 -11.50
C MET A 243 12.18 5.94 -12.42
N LEU A 244 11.45 6.93 -12.92
CA LEU A 244 10.31 6.71 -13.81
C LEU A 244 10.71 6.02 -15.11
N LYS A 245 11.85 6.42 -15.70
CA LYS A 245 12.38 5.79 -16.92
C LYS A 245 12.79 4.33 -16.69
N GLN A 246 13.43 4.05 -15.54
CA GLN A 246 13.92 2.71 -15.20
C GLN A 246 12.80 1.72 -14.93
N ASN A 247 11.78 2.16 -14.20
CA ASN A 247 10.74 1.27 -13.69
C ASN A 247 9.47 1.27 -14.56
N GLY A 248 9.35 2.20 -15.50
CA GLY A 248 8.09 2.42 -16.23
C GLY A 248 6.97 2.99 -15.35
N GLY A 249 7.27 3.40 -14.12
CA GLY A 249 6.32 3.97 -13.17
C GLY A 249 6.95 4.19 -11.80
N GLY A 250 6.23 4.88 -10.90
CA GLY A 250 6.68 5.14 -9.53
C GLY A 250 5.84 6.21 -8.85
N ILE A 251 6.04 6.36 -7.55
CA ILE A 251 5.44 7.42 -6.73
C ILE A 251 6.53 8.45 -6.42
N CYS A 252 6.25 9.70 -6.78
CA CYS A 252 7.12 10.84 -6.49
C CYS A 252 6.61 11.53 -5.21
N ASP A 253 7.09 11.08 -4.06
CA ASP A 253 6.73 11.60 -2.74
C ASP A 253 7.67 12.76 -2.34
N HIS A 254 7.73 13.78 -3.17
CA HIS A 254 8.47 15.00 -2.88
C HIS A 254 7.57 16.00 -2.13
N GLU A 255 8.18 16.81 -1.27
CA GLU A 255 7.48 17.89 -0.56
C GLU A 255 6.86 18.93 -1.52
N VAL A 256 5.93 19.72 -0.99
CA VAL A 256 5.33 20.83 -1.76
C VAL A 256 6.41 21.88 -2.06
N GLY A 257 6.40 22.40 -3.29
CA GLY A 257 7.38 23.40 -3.72
C GLY A 257 8.66 22.85 -4.36
N THR A 258 8.89 21.54 -4.39
CA THR A 258 10.08 20.90 -5.00
C THR A 258 10.04 20.82 -6.53
N GLY A 259 9.01 21.38 -7.15
CA GLY A 259 8.88 21.43 -8.61
C GLY A 259 8.39 20.13 -9.26
N LYS A 260 7.47 19.41 -8.62
CA LYS A 260 6.85 18.19 -9.18
C LYS A 260 6.26 18.39 -10.58
N THR A 261 5.72 19.58 -10.88
CA THR A 261 5.20 19.92 -12.22
C THR A 261 6.30 19.80 -13.29
N LEU A 262 7.51 20.26 -12.99
CA LEU A 262 8.63 20.14 -13.93
C LEU A 262 9.04 18.66 -14.12
N ILE A 263 9.02 17.84 -13.05
CA ILE A 263 9.29 16.41 -13.15
C ILE A 263 8.30 15.74 -14.12
N MET A 264 7.00 16.02 -13.99
CA MET A 264 5.97 15.48 -14.89
C MET A 264 6.21 15.89 -16.36
N CYS A 265 6.55 17.16 -16.59
CA CYS A 265 6.83 17.65 -17.93
C CYS A 265 8.09 16.99 -18.54
N ILE A 266 9.18 16.91 -17.79
CA ILE A 266 10.42 16.29 -18.25
C ILE A 266 10.20 14.79 -18.48
N ALA A 267 9.58 14.09 -17.54
CA ALA A 267 9.34 12.65 -17.67
C ALA A 267 8.49 12.33 -18.90
N ALA A 268 7.39 13.06 -19.11
CA ALA A 268 6.52 12.86 -20.27
C ALA A 268 7.27 13.09 -21.61
N HIS A 269 8.03 14.19 -21.70
CA HIS A 269 8.79 14.51 -22.90
C HIS A 269 9.88 13.49 -23.18
N GLU A 270 10.69 13.16 -22.17
CA GLU A 270 11.80 12.22 -22.29
C GLU A 270 11.31 10.80 -22.61
N MET A 271 10.21 10.34 -22.01
CA MET A 271 9.66 9.03 -22.33
C MET A 271 9.22 8.96 -23.80
N LYS A 272 8.65 10.02 -24.34
CA LYS A 272 8.32 10.08 -25.76
C LYS A 272 9.57 10.13 -26.63
N ARG A 273 10.52 11.01 -26.32
CA ARG A 273 11.78 11.15 -27.06
C ARG A 273 12.57 9.84 -27.14
N LEU A 274 12.54 9.04 -26.05
CA LEU A 274 13.22 7.76 -25.95
C LEU A 274 12.37 6.57 -26.42
N ASN A 275 11.20 6.80 -27.00
CA ASN A 275 10.24 5.76 -27.41
C ASN A 275 9.79 4.81 -26.28
N LEU A 276 9.87 5.24 -25.03
CA LEU A 276 9.32 4.51 -23.88
C LEU A 276 7.81 4.68 -23.78
N ALA A 277 7.27 5.77 -24.31
CA ALA A 277 5.85 6.04 -24.41
C ALA A 277 5.53 6.71 -25.76
N HIS A 278 4.46 6.27 -26.41
CA HIS A 278 4.05 6.86 -27.70
C HIS A 278 3.21 8.13 -27.55
N LYS A 279 2.36 8.16 -26.54
CA LYS A 279 1.42 9.27 -26.31
C LYS A 279 1.29 9.55 -24.80
N PRO A 280 2.30 10.19 -24.20
CA PRO A 280 2.28 10.51 -22.77
C PRO A 280 1.09 11.40 -22.45
N MET A 281 0.50 11.19 -21.27
CA MET A 281 -0.61 11.97 -20.76
C MET A 281 -0.31 12.46 -19.35
N ILE A 282 -0.53 13.74 -19.09
CA ILE A 282 -0.46 14.31 -17.76
C ILE A 282 -1.89 14.59 -17.28
N ILE A 283 -2.24 14.00 -16.14
CA ILE A 283 -3.55 14.17 -15.51
C ILE A 283 -3.34 14.93 -14.21
N GLY A 284 -4.04 16.05 -14.08
CA GLY A 284 -3.91 16.92 -12.91
C GLY A 284 -5.26 17.37 -12.34
N LEU A 285 -5.20 18.09 -11.23
CA LEU A 285 -6.38 18.76 -10.68
C LEU A 285 -6.82 19.87 -11.64
N LYS A 286 -8.12 20.10 -11.76
CA LYS A 286 -8.70 21.13 -12.67
C LYS A 286 -8.03 22.50 -12.50
N ALA A 287 -7.75 22.90 -11.26
CA ALA A 287 -7.09 24.17 -10.95
C ALA A 287 -5.64 24.27 -11.46
N ASN A 288 -4.95 23.13 -11.62
CA ASN A 288 -3.51 23.09 -11.93
C ASN A 288 -3.21 22.81 -13.40
N VAL A 289 -4.19 22.33 -14.17
CA VAL A 289 -3.97 21.84 -15.55
C VAL A 289 -3.43 22.94 -16.47
N ALA A 290 -3.94 24.16 -16.34
CA ALA A 290 -3.47 25.31 -17.13
C ALA A 290 -2.02 25.67 -16.82
N GLU A 291 -1.63 25.61 -15.54
CA GLU A 291 -0.26 25.88 -15.08
C GLU A 291 0.72 24.79 -15.55
N ILE A 292 0.27 23.53 -15.53
CA ILE A 292 1.05 22.39 -16.08
C ILE A 292 1.29 22.59 -17.57
N ALA A 293 0.26 22.94 -18.34
CA ALA A 293 0.37 23.19 -19.77
C ALA A 293 1.31 24.38 -20.09
N ALA A 294 1.21 25.46 -19.33
CA ALA A 294 2.08 26.62 -19.48
C ALA A 294 3.55 26.30 -19.12
N THR A 295 3.77 25.48 -18.09
CA THR A 295 5.11 25.01 -17.71
C THR A 295 5.69 24.10 -18.80
N TYR A 296 4.88 23.18 -19.33
CA TYR A 296 5.31 22.29 -20.42
C TYR A 296 5.71 23.08 -21.64
N GLN A 297 4.90 24.06 -22.07
CA GLN A 297 5.18 24.88 -23.22
C GLN A 297 6.43 25.77 -23.03
N ALA A 298 6.67 26.25 -21.83
CA ALA A 298 7.89 26.99 -21.50
C ALA A 298 9.14 26.08 -21.52
N ALA A 299 9.01 24.86 -21.03
CA ALA A 299 10.07 23.86 -21.02
C ALA A 299 10.40 23.35 -22.44
N TYR A 300 9.40 23.16 -23.26
CA TYR A 300 9.49 22.56 -24.60
C TYR A 300 8.68 23.37 -25.62
N PRO A 301 9.19 24.52 -26.09
CA PRO A 301 8.44 25.44 -26.95
C PRO A 301 8.00 24.81 -28.27
N ASN A 302 8.76 23.85 -28.77
CA ASN A 302 8.48 23.18 -30.06
C ASN A 302 7.57 21.94 -29.91
N ALA A 303 7.21 21.56 -28.66
CA ALA A 303 6.37 20.40 -28.44
C ALA A 303 4.92 20.65 -28.83
N ARG A 304 4.33 19.66 -29.49
CA ARG A 304 2.91 19.63 -29.85
C ARG A 304 2.12 19.08 -28.68
N ILE A 305 1.63 19.96 -27.81
CA ILE A 305 0.79 19.57 -26.70
C ILE A 305 -0.68 19.75 -27.01
N LEU A 306 -1.52 18.84 -26.52
CA LEU A 306 -2.97 18.99 -26.53
C LEU A 306 -3.43 19.26 -25.10
N TYR A 307 -3.90 20.48 -24.87
CA TYR A 307 -4.48 20.90 -23.60
C TYR A 307 -5.99 21.02 -23.74
N ALA A 308 -6.73 20.29 -22.90
CA ALA A 308 -8.17 20.26 -22.93
C ALA A 308 -8.78 21.47 -22.20
N SER A 309 -9.42 22.39 -22.94
CA SER A 309 -10.24 23.44 -22.34
C SER A 309 -11.63 22.93 -21.93
N GLU A 310 -12.36 23.68 -21.10
CA GLU A 310 -13.74 23.32 -20.72
C GLU A 310 -14.69 23.20 -21.95
N LYS A 311 -14.48 24.03 -22.95
CA LYS A 311 -15.29 24.02 -24.19
C LYS A 311 -15.09 22.73 -24.98
N ASP A 312 -13.88 22.16 -24.99
CA ASP A 312 -13.55 20.94 -25.70
C ASP A 312 -14.24 19.72 -25.09
N PHE A 313 -14.60 19.78 -23.81
CA PHE A 313 -15.25 18.72 -23.08
C PHE A 313 -16.78 18.84 -22.95
N SER A 314 -17.40 19.78 -23.64
CA SER A 314 -18.84 19.80 -23.81
C SER A 314 -19.31 18.49 -24.49
N THR A 315 -20.53 18.07 -24.22
CA THR A 315 -21.08 16.81 -24.78
C THR A 315 -20.97 16.75 -26.32
N ALA A 316 -21.11 17.87 -26.98
CA ALA A 316 -21.00 17.98 -28.45
C ALA A 316 -19.57 17.85 -28.99
N ASN A 317 -18.57 18.35 -28.25
CA ASN A 317 -17.19 18.43 -28.72
C ASN A 317 -16.30 17.26 -28.22
N ARG A 318 -16.71 16.58 -27.16
CA ARG A 318 -15.91 15.53 -26.49
C ARG A 318 -15.49 14.41 -27.45
N VAL A 319 -16.37 13.93 -28.29
CA VAL A 319 -16.07 12.88 -29.28
C VAL A 319 -15.00 13.36 -30.27
N ARG A 320 -15.12 14.62 -30.73
CA ARG A 320 -14.13 15.24 -31.62
C ARG A 320 -12.77 15.35 -30.92
N PHE A 321 -12.76 15.73 -29.64
CA PHE A 321 -11.54 15.83 -28.85
C PHE A 321 -10.84 14.46 -28.69
N PHE A 322 -11.58 13.41 -28.40
CA PHE A 322 -11.00 12.04 -28.31
C PHE A 322 -10.51 11.53 -29.67
N ASN A 323 -11.22 11.81 -30.74
CA ASN A 323 -10.75 11.48 -32.09
C ASN A 323 -9.48 12.27 -32.43
N ASN A 324 -9.35 13.51 -31.97
CA ASN A 324 -8.15 14.30 -32.13
C ASN A 324 -6.95 13.67 -31.40
N ILE A 325 -7.13 13.20 -30.16
CA ILE A 325 -6.10 12.44 -29.42
C ILE A 325 -5.72 11.18 -30.19
N LYS A 326 -6.71 10.43 -30.69
CA LYS A 326 -6.48 9.16 -31.37
C LYS A 326 -5.68 9.33 -32.67
N ASN A 327 -6.04 10.30 -33.49
CA ASN A 327 -5.60 10.42 -34.86
C ASN A 327 -4.36 11.31 -35.06
N ASN A 328 -3.93 12.03 -34.04
CA ASN A 328 -2.78 12.92 -34.15
C ASN A 328 -1.64 12.47 -33.22
N ASP A 329 -0.44 12.80 -33.66
CA ASP A 329 0.76 12.55 -32.84
C ASP A 329 1.08 13.80 -32.02
N TYR A 330 0.71 13.76 -30.73
CA TYR A 330 1.04 14.79 -29.75
C TYR A 330 2.23 14.33 -28.88
N ASP A 331 3.06 15.29 -28.50
CA ASP A 331 4.16 15.05 -27.56
C ASP A 331 3.64 14.84 -26.13
N CYS A 332 2.54 15.48 -25.80
CA CYS A 332 1.83 15.25 -24.55
C CYS A 332 0.36 15.68 -24.65
N VAL A 333 -0.50 14.95 -23.96
CA VAL A 333 -1.91 15.32 -23.73
C VAL A 333 -2.07 15.71 -22.27
N ILE A 334 -2.66 16.87 -21.99
CA ILE A 334 -2.82 17.37 -20.63
C ILE A 334 -4.30 17.59 -20.34
N MET A 335 -4.82 16.95 -19.30
CA MET A 335 -6.23 17.04 -18.93
C MET A 335 -6.47 16.90 -17.43
N SER A 336 -7.67 17.21 -16.98
CA SER A 336 -8.06 17.05 -15.59
C SER A 336 -8.54 15.62 -15.29
N HIS A 337 -8.56 15.24 -14.00
CA HIS A 337 -9.13 13.96 -13.54
C HIS A 337 -10.58 13.79 -14.02
N ASP A 338 -11.40 14.83 -13.91
CA ASP A 338 -12.81 14.79 -14.37
C ASP A 338 -12.93 14.54 -15.87
N GLN A 339 -12.01 15.12 -16.65
CA GLN A 339 -11.98 14.94 -18.10
C GLN A 339 -11.50 13.53 -18.44
N PHE A 340 -10.49 13.04 -17.75
CA PHE A 340 -9.98 11.68 -17.92
C PHE A 340 -11.06 10.63 -17.60
N GLY A 341 -11.81 10.82 -16.51
CA GLY A 341 -12.91 9.92 -16.12
C GLY A 341 -14.06 9.84 -17.14
N LYS A 342 -14.13 10.77 -18.11
CA LYS A 342 -15.11 10.74 -19.21
C LYS A 342 -14.63 9.98 -20.45
N ILE A 343 -13.41 9.43 -20.44
CA ILE A 343 -12.92 8.57 -21.53
C ILE A 343 -13.67 7.24 -21.43
N PRO A 344 -14.34 6.79 -22.50
CA PRO A 344 -15.04 5.51 -22.48
C PRO A 344 -14.07 4.35 -22.23
N GLN A 345 -14.41 3.51 -21.30
CA GLN A 345 -13.68 2.26 -21.05
C GLN A 345 -14.09 1.22 -22.09
N SER A 346 -13.16 0.34 -22.48
CA SER A 346 -13.52 -0.76 -23.35
C SER A 346 -14.44 -1.76 -22.63
N PRO A 347 -15.35 -2.44 -23.34
CA PRO A 347 -16.23 -3.46 -22.75
C PRO A 347 -15.43 -4.58 -22.05
N GLU A 348 -14.28 -4.95 -22.61
CA GLU A 348 -13.42 -5.99 -22.04
C GLU A 348 -12.79 -5.55 -20.70
N LEU A 349 -12.44 -4.27 -20.58
CA LEU A 349 -11.93 -3.72 -19.31
C LEU A 349 -13.03 -3.67 -18.26
N GLN A 350 -14.24 -3.23 -18.64
CA GLN A 350 -15.40 -3.22 -17.74
C GLN A 350 -15.73 -4.63 -17.25
N GLN A 351 -15.72 -5.62 -18.14
CA GLN A 351 -15.97 -7.00 -17.79
C GLN A 351 -14.92 -7.54 -16.82
N ARG A 352 -13.62 -7.22 -17.01
CA ARG A 352 -12.56 -7.66 -16.09
C ARG A 352 -12.70 -7.04 -14.71
N ILE A 353 -13.07 -5.75 -14.62
CA ILE A 353 -13.30 -5.08 -13.34
C ILE A 353 -14.46 -5.74 -12.59
N LEU A 354 -15.60 -5.94 -13.27
CA LEU A 354 -16.77 -6.59 -12.68
C LEU A 354 -16.50 -8.04 -12.27
N GLN A 355 -15.70 -8.78 -13.06
CA GLN A 355 -15.31 -10.13 -12.70
C GLN A 355 -14.43 -10.15 -11.43
N ALA A 356 -13.46 -9.24 -11.31
CA ALA A 356 -12.63 -9.15 -10.11
C ALA A 356 -13.44 -8.79 -8.85
N GLU A 357 -14.45 -7.92 -8.99
CA GLU A 357 -15.37 -7.61 -7.89
C GLU A 357 -16.20 -8.83 -7.51
N LEU A 358 -16.71 -9.60 -8.50
CA LEU A 358 -17.46 -10.82 -8.27
C LEU A 358 -16.61 -11.86 -7.54
N ASP A 359 -15.41 -12.12 -8.02
CA ASP A 359 -14.47 -13.07 -7.42
C ASP A 359 -14.19 -12.72 -5.94
N THR A 360 -14.02 -11.43 -5.65
CA THR A 360 -13.83 -10.93 -4.26
C THR A 360 -15.07 -11.21 -3.39
N VAL A 361 -16.28 -11.01 -3.93
CA VAL A 361 -17.53 -11.30 -3.20
C VAL A 361 -17.69 -12.79 -2.97
N GLU A 362 -17.35 -13.62 -3.95
CA GLU A 362 -17.42 -15.09 -3.84
C GLU A 362 -16.44 -15.62 -2.79
N GLU A 363 -15.20 -15.11 -2.77
CA GLU A 363 -14.21 -15.43 -1.72
C GLU A 363 -14.73 -15.05 -0.32
N ASN A 364 -15.31 -13.85 -0.19
CA ASN A 364 -15.90 -13.41 1.07
C ASN A 364 -17.06 -14.30 1.53
N LEU A 365 -17.93 -14.73 0.61
CA LEU A 365 -19.03 -15.64 0.91
C LEU A 365 -18.51 -17.01 1.35
N GLU A 366 -17.45 -17.52 0.74
CA GLU A 366 -16.85 -18.78 1.13
C GLU A 366 -16.24 -18.71 2.54
N VAL A 367 -15.53 -17.63 2.86
CA VAL A 367 -15.01 -17.37 4.21
C VAL A 367 -16.16 -17.31 5.24
N LEU A 368 -17.25 -16.63 4.93
CA LEU A 368 -18.42 -16.54 5.83
C LEU A 368 -19.10 -17.90 6.04
N ARG A 369 -19.22 -18.72 4.99
CA ARG A 369 -19.76 -20.09 5.08
C ARG A 369 -18.88 -20.98 5.96
N GLN A 370 -17.55 -20.92 5.79
CA GLN A 370 -16.60 -21.66 6.63
C GLN A 370 -16.67 -21.23 8.10
N GLN A 371 -17.04 -19.99 8.38
CA GLN A 371 -17.24 -19.46 9.74
C GLN A 371 -18.63 -19.81 10.33
N GLY A 372 -19.49 -20.55 9.61
CA GLY A 372 -20.83 -20.90 10.08
C GLY A 372 -21.82 -19.74 10.19
N LYS A 373 -21.54 -18.62 9.51
CA LYS A 373 -22.47 -17.51 9.37
C LYS A 373 -23.23 -17.67 8.04
N ASN A 374 -24.45 -18.21 8.11
CA ASN A 374 -25.39 -18.22 6.98
C ASN A 374 -26.08 -16.87 6.83
#